data_5aad87c861bb6fca20f55228120b7409
#
_entry.id   5aad87c861bb6fca20f55228120b7409
#
_cell.length_a   1.000
_cell.length_b   1.000
_cell.length_c   1.000
_cell.angle_alpha   90.00
_cell.angle_beta   90.00
_cell.angle_gamma   90.00
#
_symmetry.space_group_name_H-M   'P 1'
#
loop_
_entity.id
_entity.type
_entity.pdbx_description
1 polymer ?
#
loop_
_entity_poly.entity_id
_entity_poly.type
_entity_poly.pdbx_seq_one_letter_code
_entity_poly.pdbx_strand_id
1 'polypeptide(L)'
;MDRINVYAVKLGNKIAEPVFCRLLGFVAKAKKERILKFVRREDAERVLLSELLIRHLIITKLGIRNHEISFGFNEYGKPFLNNERRFHFNISHAGEWVVCAID
;
A
#
# COMPACT_ATOMS: atom_id res chain seq x y z
N MET A 1 -25.27 9.01 3.97
CA MET A 1 -24.49 8.11 4.83
C MET A 1 -23.30 7.57 4.06
N ASP A 2 -22.14 7.72 4.64
CA ASP A 2 -20.93 7.28 4.00
C ASP A 2 -20.82 5.75 4.05
N ARG A 3 -20.25 5.19 3.00
CA ARG A 3 -20.02 3.76 2.92
C ARG A 3 -18.56 3.47 3.18
N ILE A 4 -18.30 2.44 3.95
CA ILE A 4 -16.96 1.90 4.10
C ILE A 4 -16.82 0.77 3.10
N ASN A 5 -15.84 0.89 2.20
CA ASN A 5 -15.52 -0.15 1.23
C ASN A 5 -14.27 -0.87 1.70
N VAL A 6 -14.30 -2.19 1.62
CA VAL A 6 -13.18 -3.03 2.06
C VAL A 6 -12.63 -3.80 0.87
N TYR A 7 -11.32 -3.74 0.71
CA TYR A 7 -10.60 -4.42 -0.36
C TYR A 7 -9.55 -5.33 0.26
N ALA A 8 -9.37 -6.49 -0.31
CA ALA A 8 -8.44 -7.46 0.24
C ALA A 8 -7.63 -8.12 -0.86
N VAL A 9 -6.35 -8.35 -0.59
CA VAL A 9 -5.46 -9.10 -1.47
C VAL A 9 -4.89 -10.25 -0.67
N LYS A 10 -4.98 -11.45 -1.24
CA LYS A 10 -4.41 -12.63 -0.60
C LYS A 10 -2.96 -12.78 -1.00
N LEU A 11 -2.11 -12.97 0.00
CA LEU A 11 -0.72 -13.33 -0.23
C LEU A 11 -0.71 -14.80 -0.65
N GLY A 12 -0.26 -15.05 -1.87
CA GLY A 12 -0.16 -16.41 -2.39
C GLY A 12 1.24 -16.96 -2.23
N ASN A 13 1.71 -17.63 -3.28
CA ASN A 13 3.07 -18.12 -3.33
C ASN A 13 4.05 -16.95 -3.40
N LYS A 14 5.30 -17.22 -3.06
CA LYS A 14 6.36 -16.23 -3.13
C LYS A 14 6.41 -15.59 -4.52
N ILE A 15 6.49 -14.26 -4.54
CA ILE A 15 6.60 -13.50 -5.78
C ILE A 15 7.99 -13.77 -6.38
N ALA A 16 8.02 -14.10 -7.67
CA ALA A 16 9.27 -14.33 -8.37
C ALA A 16 10.14 -13.07 -8.34
N GLU A 17 11.45 -13.24 -8.19
CA GLU A 17 12.39 -12.14 -8.01
C GLU A 17 12.28 -11.05 -9.09
N PRO A 18 12.19 -11.38 -10.40
CA PRO A 18 12.06 -10.33 -11.41
C PRO A 18 10.79 -9.50 -11.27
N VAL A 19 9.69 -10.14 -10.87
CA VAL A 19 8.41 -9.46 -10.65
C VAL A 19 8.49 -8.58 -9.42
N PHE A 20 9.04 -9.09 -8.33
CA PHE A 20 9.23 -8.34 -7.10
C PHE A 20 10.04 -7.05 -7.35
N CYS A 21 11.16 -7.17 -8.05
CA CYS A 21 12.00 -6.02 -8.38
C CYS A 21 11.26 -4.99 -9.23
N ARG A 22 10.43 -5.46 -10.17
CA ARG A 22 9.64 -4.57 -11.01
C ARG A 22 8.59 -3.83 -10.20
N LEU A 23 7.92 -4.52 -9.28
CA LEU A 23 6.89 -3.93 -8.45
C LEU A 23 7.46 -2.86 -7.51
N LEU A 24 8.70 -3.03 -7.04
CA LEU A 24 9.37 -2.03 -6.21
C LEU A 24 9.51 -0.68 -6.93
N GLY A 25 9.48 -0.67 -8.25
CA GLY A 25 9.56 0.54 -9.04
C GLY A 25 8.32 1.43 -8.95
N PHE A 26 7.22 0.91 -8.41
CA PHE A 26 5.97 1.67 -8.31
C PHE A 26 5.79 2.36 -6.96
N VAL A 27 6.68 2.12 -6.00
CA VAL A 27 6.57 2.73 -4.67
C VAL A 27 7.62 3.82 -4.49
N ALA A 28 7.40 4.68 -3.50
CA ALA A 28 8.35 5.77 -3.23
C ALA A 28 9.70 5.19 -2.80
N LYS A 29 10.77 5.94 -3.09
CA LYS A 29 12.14 5.53 -2.81
C LYS A 29 12.34 5.12 -1.34
N ALA A 30 11.83 5.92 -0.42
CA ALA A 30 11.97 5.63 1.01
C ALA A 30 11.27 4.31 1.38
N LYS A 31 10.12 4.03 0.80
CA LYS A 31 9.40 2.78 1.03
C LYS A 31 10.17 1.61 0.44
N LYS A 32 10.70 1.77 -0.77
CA LYS A 32 11.52 0.73 -1.41
C LYS A 32 12.72 0.37 -0.53
N GLU A 33 13.41 1.36 -0.01
CA GLU A 33 14.56 1.14 0.85
C GLU A 33 14.17 0.37 2.12
N ARG A 34 13.02 0.72 2.71
CA ARG A 34 12.52 0.03 3.89
C ARG A 34 12.15 -1.41 3.58
N ILE A 35 11.48 -1.64 2.45
CA ILE A 35 11.09 -3.00 2.04
C ILE A 35 12.31 -3.89 1.86
N LEU A 36 13.37 -3.36 1.25
CA LEU A 36 14.58 -4.13 1.00
C LEU A 36 15.37 -4.47 2.27
N LYS A 37 15.06 -3.84 3.40
CA LYS A 37 15.73 -4.11 4.68
C LYS A 37 15.08 -5.25 5.47
N PHE A 38 13.91 -5.73 5.08
CA PHE A 38 13.27 -6.82 5.79
C PHE A 38 14.08 -8.10 5.66
N VAL A 39 14.28 -8.79 6.78
CA VAL A 39 15.01 -10.07 6.81
C VAL A 39 14.20 -11.16 6.12
N ARG A 40 12.88 -11.18 6.39
CA ARG A 40 12.00 -12.19 5.82
C ARG A 40 11.33 -11.67 4.55
N ARG A 41 11.36 -12.49 3.51
CA ARG A 41 10.72 -12.17 2.23
C ARG A 41 9.21 -11.97 2.39
N GLU A 42 8.57 -12.77 3.24
CA GLU A 42 7.13 -12.65 3.48
C GLU A 42 6.76 -11.28 4.02
N ASP A 43 7.57 -10.75 4.93
CA ASP A 43 7.34 -9.41 5.49
C ASP A 43 7.51 -8.32 4.43
N ALA A 44 8.55 -8.47 3.60
CA ALA A 44 8.80 -7.54 2.50
C ALA A 44 7.64 -7.54 1.51
N GLU A 45 7.13 -8.72 1.13
CA GLU A 45 6.02 -8.85 0.20
C GLU A 45 4.73 -8.26 0.78
N ARG A 46 4.50 -8.49 2.07
CA ARG A 46 3.31 -7.97 2.75
C ARG A 46 3.29 -6.43 2.71
N VAL A 47 4.40 -5.81 3.02
CA VAL A 47 4.50 -4.34 2.99
C VAL A 47 4.38 -3.84 1.57
N LEU A 48 5.04 -4.49 0.62
CA LEU A 48 4.95 -4.10 -0.80
C LEU A 48 3.52 -4.17 -1.31
N LEU A 49 2.82 -5.28 -1.06
CA LEU A 49 1.45 -5.45 -1.53
C LEU A 49 0.49 -4.50 -0.86
N SER A 50 0.72 -4.16 0.42
CA SER A 50 -0.08 -3.15 1.11
C SER A 50 0.04 -1.80 0.42
N GLU A 51 1.26 -1.41 0.08
CA GLU A 51 1.52 -0.13 -0.60
C GLU A 51 0.91 -0.13 -2.00
N LEU A 52 1.06 -1.21 -2.75
CA LEU A 52 0.50 -1.31 -4.09
C LEU A 52 -1.02 -1.29 -4.08
N LEU A 53 -1.64 -1.92 -3.10
CA LEU A 53 -3.10 -1.92 -2.98
C LEU A 53 -3.64 -0.51 -2.76
N ILE A 54 -3.09 0.23 -1.81
CA ILE A 54 -3.57 1.59 -1.55
C ILE A 54 -3.29 2.52 -2.74
N ARG A 55 -2.14 2.38 -3.41
CA ARG A 55 -1.84 3.18 -4.60
C ARG A 55 -2.82 2.87 -5.73
N HIS A 56 -3.12 1.60 -5.96
CA HIS A 56 -4.11 1.20 -6.95
C HIS A 56 -5.48 1.83 -6.68
N LEU A 57 -5.91 1.81 -5.42
CA LEU A 57 -7.21 2.37 -5.05
C LEU A 57 -7.24 3.89 -5.21
N ILE A 58 -6.17 4.57 -4.88
CA ILE A 58 -6.06 6.02 -5.07
C ILE A 58 -6.15 6.36 -6.56
N ILE A 59 -5.41 5.63 -7.39
CA ILE A 59 -5.40 5.85 -8.84
C ILE A 59 -6.82 5.64 -9.42
N THR A 60 -7.46 4.54 -9.05
CA THR A 60 -8.76 4.20 -9.63
C THR A 60 -9.89 5.08 -9.11
N LYS A 61 -9.84 5.50 -7.85
CA LYS A 61 -10.92 6.26 -7.24
C LYS A 61 -10.77 7.77 -7.40
N LEU A 62 -9.54 8.28 -7.41
CA LEU A 62 -9.29 9.71 -7.43
C LEU A 62 -8.65 10.20 -8.73
N GLY A 63 -8.24 9.29 -9.61
CA GLY A 63 -7.60 9.67 -10.86
C GLY A 63 -6.22 10.30 -10.71
N ILE A 64 -5.60 10.14 -9.57
CA ILE A 64 -4.25 10.65 -9.31
C ILE A 64 -3.24 9.67 -9.89
N ARG A 65 -2.26 10.18 -10.64
CA ARG A 65 -1.22 9.33 -11.21
C ARG A 65 -0.28 8.82 -10.12
N ASN A 66 0.25 7.61 -10.30
CA ASN A 66 1.08 6.98 -9.29
C ASN A 66 2.22 7.87 -8.81
N HIS A 67 2.93 8.53 -9.71
CA HIS A 67 4.07 9.37 -9.34
C HIS A 67 3.68 10.67 -8.63
N GLU A 68 2.40 11.03 -8.67
CA GLU A 68 1.88 12.21 -7.99
C GLU A 68 1.36 11.91 -6.59
N ILE A 69 1.21 10.63 -6.25
CA ILE A 69 0.71 10.23 -4.93
C ILE A 69 1.71 10.63 -3.85
N SER A 70 1.23 11.37 -2.87
CA SER A 70 2.04 11.84 -1.75
C SER A 70 1.38 11.47 -0.43
N PHE A 71 2.10 10.74 0.41
CA PHE A 71 1.64 10.38 1.75
C PHE A 71 2.32 11.24 2.81
N GLY A 72 1.55 11.60 3.83
CA GLY A 72 2.08 12.15 5.05
C GLY A 72 1.82 11.17 6.19
N PHE A 73 2.33 11.47 7.38
CA PHE A 73 2.12 10.64 8.55
C PHE A 73 1.70 11.52 9.72
N ASN A 74 0.69 11.06 10.47
CA ASN A 74 0.26 11.79 11.65
C ASN A 74 1.25 11.54 12.81
N GLU A 75 0.97 12.15 13.97
CA GLU A 75 1.85 12.03 15.15
C GLU A 75 1.97 10.60 15.67
N TYR A 76 1.04 9.72 15.31
CA TYR A 76 1.06 8.30 15.69
C TYR A 76 1.68 7.42 14.61
N GLY A 77 2.20 8.01 13.53
CA GLY A 77 2.79 7.25 12.43
C GLY A 77 1.79 6.68 11.45
N LYS A 78 0.50 7.02 11.56
CA LYS A 78 -0.50 6.56 10.62
C LYS A 78 -0.42 7.38 9.33
N PRO A 79 -0.38 6.72 8.15
CA PRO A 79 -0.32 7.44 6.88
C PRO A 79 -1.65 8.09 6.52
N PHE A 80 -1.55 9.22 5.83
CA PHE A 80 -2.71 9.87 5.21
C PHE A 80 -2.31 10.38 3.83
N LEU A 81 -3.32 10.62 2.98
CA LEU A 81 -3.07 11.09 1.61
C LEU A 81 -2.99 12.61 1.59
N ASN A 82 -1.82 13.15 1.24
CA ASN A 82 -1.64 14.60 1.15
C ASN A 82 -2.49 15.22 0.04
N ASN A 83 -2.65 14.52 -1.08
CA ASN A 83 -3.38 15.01 -2.26
C ASN A 83 -4.85 15.27 -1.98
N GLU A 84 -5.47 14.48 -1.10
CA GLU A 84 -6.88 14.62 -0.73
C GLU A 84 -7.07 14.16 0.72
N ARG A 85 -7.09 15.12 1.65
CA ARG A 85 -7.15 14.83 3.09
C ARG A 85 -8.47 14.22 3.53
N ARG A 86 -9.52 14.32 2.71
CA ARG A 86 -10.83 13.72 3.01
C ARG A 86 -10.91 12.26 2.59
N PHE A 87 -9.89 11.75 1.89
CA PHE A 87 -9.80 10.36 1.51
C PHE A 87 -9.19 9.59 2.68
N HIS A 88 -10.04 8.90 3.43
CA HIS A 88 -9.59 8.16 4.61
C HIS A 88 -9.41 6.68 4.28
N PHE A 89 -8.31 6.12 4.71
CA PHE A 89 -8.04 4.71 4.48
C PHE A 89 -7.36 4.10 5.70
N ASN A 90 -7.49 2.79 5.83
CA ASN A 90 -6.83 2.04 6.88
C ASN A 90 -6.37 0.70 6.31
N ILE A 91 -5.12 0.35 6.57
CA ILE A 91 -4.51 -0.88 6.07
C ILE A 91 -4.21 -1.79 7.25
N SER A 92 -4.57 -3.07 7.11
CA SER A 92 -4.32 -4.07 8.13
C SER A 92 -3.93 -5.39 7.49
N HIS A 93 -3.43 -6.31 8.30
CA HIS A 93 -3.06 -7.65 7.89
C HIS A 93 -3.86 -8.65 8.72
N ALA A 94 -4.40 -9.65 8.06
CA ALA A 94 -5.15 -10.72 8.73
C ALA A 94 -4.73 -12.05 8.11
N GLY A 95 -3.81 -12.75 8.74
CA GLY A 95 -3.26 -14.00 8.21
C GLY A 95 -2.56 -13.76 6.88
N GLU A 96 -3.06 -14.41 5.83
CA GLU A 96 -2.52 -14.29 4.48
C GLU A 96 -3.10 -13.11 3.70
N TRP A 97 -3.93 -12.29 4.34
CA TRP A 97 -4.62 -11.19 3.67
C TRP A 97 -4.04 -9.84 4.03
N VAL A 98 -3.93 -8.98 3.03
CA VAL A 98 -3.75 -7.55 3.22
C VAL A 98 -5.10 -6.92 2.97
N VAL A 99 -5.57 -6.10 3.89
CA VAL A 99 -6.91 -5.51 3.83
C VAL A 99 -6.81 -4.00 3.89
N CYS A 100 -7.55 -3.32 3.00
CA CYS A 100 -7.63 -1.87 3.00
C CYS A 100 -9.09 -1.44 3.08
N ALA A 101 -9.43 -0.67 4.10
CA ALA A 101 -10.75 -0.07 4.24
C ALA A 101 -10.66 1.38 3.80
N ILE A 102 -11.63 1.81 2.99
CA ILE A 102 -11.73 3.19 2.51
C ILE A 102 -13.07 3.77 2.95
N ASP A 103 -12.99 4.89 3.56
CA ASP A 103 -14.16 5.61 4.04
C ASP A 103 -14.44 6.85 3.18
#